data_67c2559cdbbc5967a93c0c997d8c0b3f
#
_entry.id   67c2559cdbbc5967a93c0c997d8c0b3f
#
_cell.length_a   1.000
_cell.length_b   1.000
_cell.length_c   1.000
_cell.angle_alpha   90.00
_cell.angle_beta   90.00
_cell.angle_gamma   90.00
#
_symmetry.space_group_name_H-M   'P 1'
#
loop_
_entity.id
_entity.type
_entity.pdbx_description
1 polymer ?
#
loop_
_entity_poly.entity_id
_entity_poly.type
_entity_poly.pdbx_seq_one_letter_code
_entity_poly.pdbx_strand_id
1 'polypeptide(L)'
;VVIAGDLFETYDPPEGLVQRVMASLQRLEDAGIFLLTTPGNHDEITYVNSVYRNHKANWPGVLVTNPTPELVHSGRVGGRDVNFYSLAYTGGITPAGQPLTNLPHTGEEGLHVAVFHGTLGMAQERSLPLDRAALGAAGYDYVALGHIHKAGQERLGASPVVYPGCIEGKGFDDPGTPNWTVVNFGETGVRIETPPVEVQTIRVETIDLTLLTSPEELEERIVALGDVKAQVRILLTGTVQFEIAAEDLVGRHAHRFWHLEVRDRSDSLDPELIERWGAQRTVRGAFIRQMGERLQAAETEEERLLAQRALLYGLNALRLSA
;
A
#
# COMPACT_ATOMS: atom_id res chain seq x y z
N VAL A 1 -5.74 -15.97 -15.73
CA VAL A 1 -5.29 -15.29 -14.50
C VAL A 1 -3.78 -15.37 -14.41
N VAL A 2 -3.10 -14.26 -14.07
CA VAL A 2 -1.67 -14.24 -13.79
C VAL A 2 -1.41 -13.81 -12.35
N ILE A 3 -0.52 -14.49 -11.67
CA ILE A 3 -0.08 -14.22 -10.29
C ILE A 3 1.38 -13.78 -10.37
N ALA A 4 1.62 -12.50 -10.13
CA ALA A 4 2.93 -11.88 -10.29
C ALA A 4 3.76 -11.90 -8.99
N GLY A 5 3.82 -13.05 -8.32
CA GLY A 5 4.60 -13.31 -7.11
C GLY A 5 3.90 -12.97 -5.80
N ASP A 6 4.50 -13.41 -4.70
CA ASP A 6 4.05 -13.20 -3.31
C ASP A 6 2.59 -13.66 -3.08
N LEU A 7 2.25 -14.83 -3.63
CA LEU A 7 0.98 -15.50 -3.33
C LEU A 7 0.91 -15.93 -1.86
N PHE A 8 2.08 -16.25 -1.28
CA PHE A 8 2.24 -16.55 0.14
C PHE A 8 3.21 -15.59 0.80
N GLU A 9 3.02 -15.36 2.10
CA GLU A 9 3.87 -14.49 2.92
C GLU A 9 5.25 -15.10 3.23
N THR A 10 5.43 -16.40 2.99
CA THR A 10 6.66 -17.13 3.25
C THR A 10 6.83 -18.27 2.25
N TYR A 11 8.07 -18.67 1.99
CA TYR A 11 8.39 -19.79 1.08
C TYR A 11 7.93 -21.16 1.61
N ASP A 12 7.65 -21.29 2.90
CA ASP A 12 7.19 -22.52 3.58
C ASP A 12 5.92 -22.23 4.40
N PRO A 13 4.78 -21.96 3.73
CA PRO A 13 3.52 -21.68 4.42
C PRO A 13 2.92 -22.95 5.02
N PRO A 14 2.03 -22.83 6.03
CA PRO A 14 1.34 -23.98 6.59
C PRO A 14 0.58 -24.79 5.55
N GLU A 15 0.74 -26.12 5.55
CA GLU A 15 0.18 -27.03 4.55
C GLU A 15 -1.34 -26.83 4.34
N GLY A 16 -2.11 -26.60 5.44
CA GLY A 16 -3.56 -26.35 5.33
C GLY A 16 -3.90 -25.08 4.55
N LEU A 17 -3.01 -24.06 4.53
CA LEU A 17 -3.16 -22.89 3.69
C LEU A 17 -2.86 -23.22 2.24
N VAL A 18 -1.77 -23.96 1.99
CA VAL A 18 -1.37 -24.39 0.64
C VAL A 18 -2.49 -25.16 -0.04
N GLN A 19 -3.06 -26.15 0.66
CA GLN A 19 -4.17 -26.96 0.13
C GLN A 19 -5.39 -26.12 -0.23
N ARG A 20 -5.76 -25.13 0.59
CA ARG A 20 -6.89 -24.24 0.27
C ARG A 20 -6.61 -23.38 -0.97
N VAL A 21 -5.39 -22.85 -1.09
CA VAL A 21 -4.97 -22.05 -2.24
C VAL A 21 -5.01 -22.91 -3.51
N MET A 22 -4.35 -24.07 -3.49
CA MET A 22 -4.32 -24.99 -4.62
C MET A 22 -5.72 -25.42 -5.04
N ALA A 23 -6.62 -25.74 -4.09
CA ALA A 23 -8.01 -26.07 -4.38
C ALA A 23 -8.77 -24.89 -5.06
N SER A 24 -8.45 -23.68 -4.68
CA SER A 24 -9.04 -22.48 -5.32
C SER A 24 -8.51 -22.27 -6.74
N LEU A 25 -7.22 -22.46 -6.95
CA LEU A 25 -6.60 -22.39 -8.27
C LEU A 25 -7.11 -23.52 -9.18
N GLN A 26 -7.25 -24.73 -8.64
CA GLN A 26 -7.80 -25.87 -9.39
C GLN A 26 -9.20 -25.59 -9.91
N ARG A 27 -10.06 -24.95 -9.11
CA ARG A 27 -11.41 -24.57 -9.56
C ARG A 27 -11.39 -23.61 -10.76
N LEU A 28 -10.38 -22.74 -10.85
CA LEU A 28 -10.21 -21.86 -12.00
C LEU A 28 -9.75 -22.65 -13.22
N GLU A 29 -8.81 -23.56 -13.05
CA GLU A 29 -8.32 -24.44 -14.12
C GLU A 29 -9.45 -25.35 -14.63
N ASP A 30 -10.23 -25.97 -13.75
CA ASP A 30 -11.41 -26.79 -14.09
C ASP A 30 -12.48 -26.00 -14.86
N ALA A 31 -12.55 -24.70 -14.66
CA ALA A 31 -13.40 -23.79 -15.42
C ALA A 31 -12.79 -23.35 -16.77
N GLY A 32 -11.65 -23.92 -17.16
CA GLY A 32 -10.94 -23.60 -18.41
C GLY A 32 -10.22 -22.24 -18.39
N ILE A 33 -9.96 -21.69 -17.22
CA ILE A 33 -9.23 -20.42 -17.08
C ILE A 33 -7.75 -20.71 -17.03
N PHE A 34 -6.98 -20.14 -17.98
CA PHE A 34 -5.52 -20.23 -17.97
C PHE A 34 -4.95 -19.60 -16.70
N LEU A 35 -4.01 -20.29 -16.06
CA LEU A 35 -3.31 -19.85 -14.87
C LEU A 35 -1.81 -19.79 -15.09
N LEU A 36 -1.17 -18.73 -14.63
CA LEU A 36 0.28 -18.60 -14.57
C LEU A 36 0.68 -18.04 -13.20
N THR A 37 1.55 -18.77 -12.50
CA THR A 37 2.08 -18.38 -11.20
C THR A 37 3.59 -18.14 -11.30
N THR A 38 4.01 -16.93 -10.91
CA THR A 38 5.41 -16.54 -10.79
C THR A 38 5.76 -16.45 -9.31
N PRO A 39 6.81 -17.10 -8.81
CA PRO A 39 7.31 -16.88 -7.44
C PRO A 39 7.78 -15.45 -7.22
N GLY A 40 7.50 -14.90 -6.03
CA GLY A 40 8.00 -13.61 -5.57
C GLY A 40 9.12 -13.74 -4.54
N ASN A 41 9.42 -12.66 -3.83
CA ASN A 41 10.51 -12.66 -2.84
C ASN A 41 10.11 -13.22 -1.48
N HIS A 42 8.83 -13.27 -1.14
CA HIS A 42 8.33 -13.92 0.06
C HIS A 42 8.20 -15.43 -0.12
N ASP A 43 7.70 -15.86 -1.25
CA ASP A 43 7.45 -17.27 -1.58
C ASP A 43 8.47 -17.87 -2.57
N GLU A 44 9.70 -17.37 -2.52
CA GLU A 44 10.76 -17.72 -3.46
C GLU A 44 11.03 -19.24 -3.60
N ILE A 45 11.39 -19.67 -4.81
CA ILE A 45 11.61 -21.08 -5.14
C ILE A 45 13.02 -21.60 -4.76
N THR A 46 13.88 -20.75 -4.21
CA THR A 46 15.29 -21.06 -3.91
C THR A 46 15.45 -22.19 -2.90
N TYR A 47 14.63 -22.18 -1.86
CA TYR A 47 14.75 -23.12 -0.75
C TYR A 47 14.26 -24.53 -1.08
N VAL A 48 14.93 -25.55 -0.52
CA VAL A 48 14.59 -26.97 -0.75
C VAL A 48 13.16 -27.31 -0.33
N ASN A 49 12.70 -26.71 0.76
CA ASN A 49 11.35 -26.87 1.30
C ASN A 49 10.36 -25.80 0.82
N SER A 50 10.70 -25.07 -0.24
CA SER A 50 9.77 -24.10 -0.82
C SER A 50 8.47 -24.77 -1.27
N VAL A 51 7.35 -24.10 -0.98
CA VAL A 51 6.00 -24.53 -1.38
C VAL A 51 5.95 -24.90 -2.86
N TYR A 52 6.59 -24.12 -3.72
CA TYR A 52 6.59 -24.37 -5.16
C TYR A 52 7.42 -25.61 -5.55
N ARG A 53 8.50 -25.93 -4.84
CA ARG A 53 9.26 -27.17 -5.06
C ARG A 53 8.48 -28.39 -4.59
N ASN A 54 7.87 -28.30 -3.42
CA ASN A 54 7.12 -29.40 -2.81
C ASN A 54 5.87 -29.77 -3.64
N HIS A 55 5.23 -28.78 -4.23
CA HIS A 55 3.96 -28.97 -4.94
C HIS A 55 4.07 -28.81 -6.46
N LYS A 56 5.29 -28.69 -7.02
CA LYS A 56 5.52 -28.47 -8.46
C LYS A 56 4.73 -29.42 -9.36
N ALA A 57 4.71 -30.72 -9.01
CA ALA A 57 4.09 -31.75 -9.83
C ALA A 57 2.56 -31.64 -9.94
N ASN A 58 1.93 -31.00 -8.94
CA ASN A 58 0.47 -30.89 -8.82
C ASN A 58 0.00 -29.43 -8.76
N TRP A 59 0.89 -28.47 -9.09
CA TRP A 59 0.52 -27.06 -9.08
C TRP A 59 -0.46 -26.76 -10.23
N PRO A 60 -1.61 -26.15 -9.97
CA PRO A 60 -2.58 -25.84 -11.02
C PRO A 60 -2.04 -24.79 -12.01
N GLY A 61 -2.18 -25.07 -13.30
CA GLY A 61 -1.69 -24.19 -14.36
C GLY A 61 -0.18 -24.20 -14.54
N VAL A 62 0.36 -23.11 -15.07
CA VAL A 62 1.79 -22.94 -15.37
C VAL A 62 2.49 -22.34 -14.14
N LEU A 63 3.44 -23.08 -13.57
CA LEU A 63 4.34 -22.59 -12.51
C LEU A 63 5.70 -22.23 -13.10
N VAL A 64 6.10 -20.98 -12.95
CA VAL A 64 7.41 -20.49 -13.36
C VAL A 64 8.48 -20.97 -12.37
N THR A 65 9.51 -21.66 -12.88
CA THR A 65 10.54 -22.26 -12.01
C THR A 65 11.97 -21.90 -12.41
N ASN A 66 12.17 -21.29 -13.58
CA ASN A 66 13.48 -20.88 -14.06
C ASN A 66 13.80 -19.45 -13.59
N PRO A 67 15.00 -19.20 -13.00
CA PRO A 67 15.43 -17.87 -12.59
C PRO A 67 15.88 -16.97 -13.75
N THR A 68 15.93 -17.49 -14.97
CA THR A 68 16.29 -16.73 -16.16
C THR A 68 15.02 -16.31 -16.90
N PRO A 69 14.92 -15.07 -17.38
CA PRO A 69 13.78 -14.65 -18.18
C PRO A 69 13.64 -15.49 -19.44
N GLU A 70 12.46 -16.08 -19.65
CA GLU A 70 12.19 -16.93 -20.81
C GLU A 70 10.73 -16.85 -21.24
N LEU A 71 10.43 -17.38 -22.43
CA LEU A 71 9.08 -17.73 -22.83
C LEU A 71 8.61 -18.93 -21.99
N VAL A 72 7.68 -18.71 -21.08
CA VAL A 72 7.19 -19.76 -20.15
C VAL A 72 5.96 -20.48 -20.65
N HIS A 73 5.21 -19.87 -21.56
CA HIS A 73 4.05 -20.47 -22.21
C HIS A 73 3.75 -19.79 -23.54
N SER A 74 3.42 -20.58 -24.54
CA SER A 74 2.85 -20.12 -25.81
C SER A 74 1.62 -20.98 -26.13
N GLY A 75 0.49 -20.36 -26.37
CA GLY A 75 -0.75 -21.07 -26.63
C GLY A 75 -1.98 -20.19 -26.73
N ARG A 76 -3.13 -20.83 -26.94
CA ARG A 76 -4.38 -20.12 -27.13
C ARG A 76 -5.08 -19.86 -25.81
N VAL A 77 -5.23 -18.59 -25.45
CA VAL A 77 -5.91 -18.14 -24.22
C VAL A 77 -7.04 -17.21 -24.58
N GLY A 78 -8.26 -17.51 -24.17
CA GLY A 78 -9.44 -16.70 -24.47
C GLY A 78 -9.70 -16.49 -25.96
N GLY A 79 -9.29 -17.46 -26.80
CA GLY A 79 -9.48 -17.42 -28.25
C GLY A 79 -8.38 -16.66 -29.01
N ARG A 80 -7.33 -16.16 -28.35
CA ARG A 80 -6.17 -15.50 -28.95
C ARG A 80 -4.89 -16.27 -28.68
N ASP A 81 -3.92 -16.17 -29.58
CA ASP A 81 -2.58 -16.69 -29.37
C ASP A 81 -1.84 -15.72 -28.44
N VAL A 82 -1.27 -16.24 -27.35
CA VAL A 82 -0.62 -15.46 -26.30
C VAL A 82 0.69 -16.09 -25.91
N ASN A 83 1.73 -15.29 -25.85
CA ASN A 83 3.08 -15.66 -25.44
C ASN A 83 3.35 -15.01 -24.06
N PHE A 84 3.57 -15.84 -23.03
CA PHE A 84 3.88 -15.37 -21.70
C PHE A 84 5.37 -15.47 -21.40
N TYR A 85 5.94 -14.39 -20.88
CA TYR A 85 7.33 -14.28 -20.49
C TYR A 85 7.43 -14.03 -18.98
N SER A 86 8.33 -14.76 -18.32
CA SER A 86 8.52 -14.64 -16.89
C SER A 86 9.86 -15.18 -16.42
N LEU A 87 10.14 -15.02 -15.14
CA LEU A 87 11.20 -15.70 -14.41
C LEU A 87 10.76 -15.92 -12.96
N ALA A 88 11.26 -16.99 -12.33
CA ALA A 88 11.06 -17.20 -10.90
C ALA A 88 12.03 -16.34 -10.09
N TYR A 89 11.54 -15.61 -9.09
CA TYR A 89 12.42 -14.93 -8.13
C TYR A 89 13.22 -15.97 -7.34
N THR A 90 14.53 -15.73 -7.25
CA THR A 90 15.47 -16.61 -6.53
C THR A 90 16.49 -15.75 -5.80
N GLY A 91 16.09 -15.13 -4.73
CA GLY A 91 16.79 -14.22 -3.83
C GLY A 91 18.31 -14.08 -3.96
N GLY A 92 19.04 -15.18 -3.80
CA GLY A 92 20.50 -15.17 -3.86
C GLY A 92 21.12 -15.40 -5.25
N ILE A 93 20.34 -15.80 -6.26
CA ILE A 93 20.85 -16.07 -7.62
C ILE A 93 20.59 -14.89 -8.55
N THR A 94 19.55 -14.11 -8.28
CA THR A 94 19.29 -12.87 -9.00
C THR A 94 20.36 -11.85 -8.59
N PRO A 95 21.20 -11.33 -9.52
CA PRO A 95 22.30 -10.45 -9.17
C PRO A 95 21.77 -9.21 -8.44
N ALA A 96 22.05 -9.12 -7.15
CA ALA A 96 21.64 -7.98 -6.35
C ALA A 96 22.24 -6.69 -6.96
N GLY A 97 21.38 -5.70 -7.22
CA GLY A 97 21.78 -4.37 -7.65
C GLY A 97 22.03 -4.18 -9.16
N GLN A 98 21.88 -5.22 -9.98
CA GLN A 98 21.92 -5.04 -11.44
C GLN A 98 20.52 -5.15 -12.04
N PRO A 99 20.02 -4.11 -12.73
CA PRO A 99 18.73 -4.16 -13.38
C PRO A 99 18.69 -5.23 -14.48
N LEU A 100 17.57 -5.94 -14.57
CA LEU A 100 17.33 -6.92 -15.60
C LEU A 100 17.14 -6.20 -16.95
N THR A 101 18.09 -6.38 -17.86
CA THR A 101 18.11 -5.75 -19.18
C THR A 101 17.87 -6.72 -20.33
N ASN A 102 18.16 -8.02 -20.13
CA ASN A 102 17.96 -9.03 -21.16
C ASN A 102 16.55 -9.62 -21.06
N LEU A 103 15.64 -9.05 -21.80
CA LEU A 103 14.22 -9.43 -21.80
C LEU A 103 13.91 -10.18 -23.12
N PRO A 104 13.46 -11.45 -23.04
CA PRO A 104 13.18 -12.25 -24.22
C PRO A 104 11.94 -11.76 -24.95
N HIS A 105 11.96 -11.83 -26.28
CA HIS A 105 10.82 -11.68 -27.17
C HIS A 105 11.03 -12.57 -28.40
N THR A 106 10.11 -13.49 -28.62
CA THR A 106 10.28 -14.51 -29.69
C THR A 106 10.01 -14.01 -31.09
N GLY A 107 9.28 -12.88 -31.22
CA GLY A 107 8.82 -12.38 -32.52
C GLY A 107 7.74 -13.23 -33.17
N GLU A 108 7.15 -14.19 -32.46
CA GLU A 108 6.01 -14.99 -32.95
C GLU A 108 4.74 -14.15 -33.02
N GLU A 109 3.76 -14.63 -33.79
CA GLU A 109 2.46 -13.97 -33.85
C GLU A 109 1.70 -14.13 -32.52
N GLY A 110 0.82 -13.17 -32.21
CA GLY A 110 -0.01 -13.17 -31.02
C GLY A 110 0.30 -12.03 -30.04
N LEU A 111 -0.30 -12.12 -28.86
CA LEU A 111 -0.05 -11.16 -27.78
C LEU A 111 1.19 -11.58 -26.99
N HIS A 112 1.99 -10.60 -26.60
CA HIS A 112 3.19 -10.79 -25.79
C HIS A 112 2.96 -10.18 -24.40
N VAL A 113 2.84 -11.03 -23.38
CA VAL A 113 2.56 -10.63 -22.00
C VAL A 113 3.73 -11.01 -21.10
N ALA A 114 4.36 -10.03 -20.47
CA ALA A 114 5.38 -10.28 -19.46
C ALA A 114 4.78 -10.25 -18.05
N VAL A 115 5.26 -11.15 -17.19
CA VAL A 115 4.85 -11.26 -15.78
C VAL A 115 6.10 -11.35 -14.93
N PHE A 116 6.38 -10.29 -14.15
CA PHE A 116 7.59 -10.24 -13.32
C PHE A 116 7.26 -9.81 -11.90
N HIS A 117 8.06 -10.30 -10.94
CA HIS A 117 8.01 -9.85 -9.57
C HIS A 117 9.26 -9.03 -9.25
N GLY A 118 9.12 -7.70 -9.11
CA GLY A 118 10.28 -6.83 -8.90
C GLY A 118 9.97 -5.34 -8.94
N THR A 119 11.01 -4.53 -8.91
CA THR A 119 10.94 -3.07 -8.80
C THR A 119 11.42 -2.40 -10.08
N LEU A 120 10.67 -1.44 -10.60
CA LEU A 120 11.08 -0.61 -11.73
C LEU A 120 12.16 0.39 -11.30
N GLY A 121 13.32 0.30 -11.95
CA GLY A 121 14.45 1.20 -11.71
C GLY A 121 15.39 0.68 -10.63
N MET A 122 15.55 1.43 -9.52
CA MET A 122 16.56 1.13 -8.50
C MET A 122 16.24 -0.15 -7.73
N ALA A 123 17.28 -0.95 -7.46
CA ALA A 123 17.19 -2.11 -6.60
C ALA A 123 16.83 -1.67 -5.16
N GLN A 124 15.77 -2.26 -4.64
CA GLN A 124 15.52 -2.29 -3.19
C GLN A 124 16.02 -3.63 -2.63
N GLU A 125 16.23 -3.71 -1.33
CA GLU A 125 16.58 -4.99 -0.69
C GLU A 125 15.55 -6.07 -1.05
N ARG A 126 16.03 -7.26 -1.42
CA ARG A 126 15.22 -8.43 -1.77
C ARG A 126 14.22 -8.21 -2.91
N SER A 127 14.57 -7.38 -3.87
CA SER A 127 13.76 -7.10 -5.06
C SER A 127 14.57 -7.40 -6.32
N LEU A 128 13.88 -7.81 -7.39
CA LEU A 128 14.44 -7.88 -8.73
C LEU A 128 14.37 -6.48 -9.35
N PRO A 129 15.51 -5.82 -9.60
CA PRO A 129 15.46 -4.54 -10.31
C PRO A 129 15.17 -4.78 -11.79
N LEU A 130 14.20 -4.05 -12.34
CA LEU A 130 13.79 -4.10 -13.74
C LEU A 130 14.22 -2.81 -14.45
N ASP A 131 14.95 -2.93 -15.56
CA ASP A 131 15.36 -1.76 -16.32
C ASP A 131 14.18 -1.19 -17.13
N ARG A 132 13.88 0.09 -16.93
CA ARG A 132 12.74 0.76 -17.55
C ARG A 132 12.91 0.88 -19.07
N ALA A 133 14.12 1.15 -19.54
CA ALA A 133 14.42 1.29 -20.97
C ALA A 133 14.33 -0.07 -21.67
N ALA A 134 14.87 -1.12 -21.04
CA ALA A 134 14.79 -2.48 -21.56
C ALA A 134 13.31 -2.95 -21.66
N LEU A 135 12.49 -2.71 -20.62
CA LEU A 135 11.06 -3.03 -20.68
C LEU A 135 10.34 -2.28 -21.80
N GLY A 136 10.64 -0.99 -21.94
CA GLY A 136 10.04 -0.17 -23.00
C GLY A 136 10.45 -0.56 -24.41
N ALA A 137 11.63 -1.17 -24.56
CA ALA A 137 12.16 -1.64 -25.84
C ALA A 137 11.79 -3.10 -26.16
N ALA A 138 11.33 -3.87 -25.17
CA ALA A 138 11.08 -5.31 -25.33
C ALA A 138 9.90 -5.64 -26.25
N GLY A 139 8.98 -4.70 -26.48
CA GLY A 139 7.86 -4.91 -27.40
C GLY A 139 6.68 -5.69 -26.82
N TYR A 140 6.56 -5.79 -25.50
CA TYR A 140 5.42 -6.46 -24.88
C TYR A 140 4.13 -5.67 -25.04
N ASP A 141 3.02 -6.36 -25.27
CA ASP A 141 1.68 -5.75 -25.33
C ASP A 141 1.18 -5.36 -23.92
N TYR A 142 1.66 -6.07 -22.89
CA TYR A 142 1.33 -5.81 -21.50
C TYR A 142 2.41 -6.37 -20.56
N VAL A 143 2.69 -5.65 -19.48
CA VAL A 143 3.61 -6.09 -18.42
C VAL A 143 2.86 -6.07 -17.07
N ALA A 144 2.66 -7.25 -16.49
CA ALA A 144 2.15 -7.44 -15.15
C ALA A 144 3.32 -7.48 -14.14
N LEU A 145 3.30 -6.61 -13.17
CA LEU A 145 4.31 -6.53 -12.12
C LEU A 145 3.72 -6.85 -10.75
N GLY A 146 4.47 -7.58 -9.92
CA GLY A 146 4.23 -7.73 -8.49
C GLY A 146 5.33 -7.07 -7.66
N HIS A 147 5.31 -7.22 -6.33
CA HIS A 147 6.23 -6.69 -5.33
C HIS A 147 5.77 -5.37 -4.71
N ILE A 148 5.33 -4.40 -5.48
CA ILE A 148 4.87 -3.11 -4.96
C ILE A 148 3.41 -3.21 -4.55
N HIS A 149 3.14 -3.03 -3.25
CA HIS A 149 1.81 -3.17 -2.67
C HIS A 149 0.86 -2.01 -3.01
N LYS A 150 1.39 -0.89 -3.43
CA LYS A 150 0.60 0.24 -3.91
C LYS A 150 0.30 0.06 -5.40
N ALA A 151 -0.98 0.09 -5.77
CA ALA A 151 -1.39 0.06 -7.16
C ALA A 151 -0.82 1.23 -7.95
N GLY A 152 -0.37 0.94 -9.16
CA GLY A 152 0.20 1.92 -10.06
C GLY A 152 0.23 1.43 -11.50
N GLN A 153 0.15 2.37 -12.43
CA GLN A 153 0.30 2.07 -13.86
C GLN A 153 1.11 3.14 -14.55
N GLU A 154 1.89 2.72 -15.51
CA GLU A 154 2.62 3.62 -16.39
C GLU A 154 2.77 3.00 -17.79
N ARG A 155 3.30 3.76 -18.72
CA ARG A 155 3.62 3.29 -20.06
C ARG A 155 5.12 3.41 -20.32
N LEU A 156 5.74 2.30 -20.69
CA LEU A 156 7.16 2.24 -21.08
C LEU A 156 7.23 1.88 -22.57
N GLY A 157 7.63 2.81 -23.41
CA GLY A 157 7.50 2.67 -24.86
C GLY A 157 6.04 2.48 -25.28
N ALA A 158 5.71 1.38 -25.95
CA ALA A 158 4.34 1.00 -26.32
C ALA A 158 3.64 0.20 -25.21
N SER A 159 4.38 -0.37 -24.27
CA SER A 159 3.89 -1.34 -23.28
C SER A 159 3.23 -0.66 -22.07
N PRO A 160 1.97 -0.94 -21.76
CA PRO A 160 1.39 -0.64 -20.44
C PRO A 160 2.03 -1.56 -19.40
N VAL A 161 2.44 -0.98 -18.28
CA VAL A 161 3.10 -1.64 -17.17
C VAL A 161 2.30 -1.38 -15.90
N VAL A 162 1.90 -2.43 -15.18
CA VAL A 162 0.94 -2.32 -14.08
C VAL A 162 1.38 -3.09 -12.85
N TYR A 163 1.38 -2.40 -11.72
CA TYR A 163 1.34 -2.99 -10.39
C TYR A 163 -0.11 -3.02 -9.91
N PRO A 164 -0.71 -4.18 -9.64
CA PRO A 164 -2.07 -4.26 -9.13
C PRO A 164 -2.19 -3.77 -7.67
N GLY A 165 -1.08 -3.72 -6.94
CA GLY A 165 -1.08 -3.57 -5.49
C GLY A 165 -1.46 -4.86 -4.78
N CYS A 166 -1.66 -4.82 -3.46
CA CYS A 166 -2.23 -5.93 -2.72
C CYS A 166 -3.72 -5.71 -2.48
N ILE A 167 -4.51 -6.75 -2.75
CA ILE A 167 -5.98 -6.71 -2.68
C ILE A 167 -6.46 -6.40 -1.27
N GLU A 168 -5.84 -7.00 -0.26
CA GLU A 168 -6.14 -6.80 1.14
C GLU A 168 -4.90 -6.28 1.86
N GLY A 169 -5.10 -5.31 2.75
CA GLY A 169 -4.00 -4.71 3.50
C GLY A 169 -3.41 -5.68 4.54
N LYS A 170 -2.10 -5.57 4.77
CA LYS A 170 -1.38 -6.34 5.78
C LYS A 170 -1.41 -5.66 7.15
N GLY A 171 -1.79 -4.41 7.21
CA GLY A 171 -1.87 -3.62 8.43
C GLY A 171 -1.94 -2.11 8.15
N PHE A 172 -1.91 -1.32 9.21
CA PHE A 172 -2.03 0.14 9.08
C PHE A 172 -0.87 0.83 8.35
N ASP A 173 0.29 0.19 8.29
CA ASP A 173 1.45 0.71 7.57
C ASP A 173 1.44 0.27 6.09
N ASP A 174 0.58 -0.70 5.78
CA ASP A 174 0.34 -1.23 4.44
C ASP A 174 -1.15 -1.54 4.24
N PRO A 175 -1.99 -0.52 4.05
CA PRO A 175 -3.45 -0.65 4.04
C PRO A 175 -4.00 -1.38 2.82
N GLY A 176 -3.17 -1.67 1.81
CA GLY A 176 -3.58 -2.33 0.59
C GLY A 176 -4.35 -1.44 -0.38
N THR A 177 -4.75 -2.05 -1.48
CA THR A 177 -5.60 -1.44 -2.49
C THR A 177 -6.76 -2.39 -2.77
N PRO A 178 -7.99 -2.10 -2.31
CA PRO A 178 -9.11 -3.05 -2.40
C PRO A 178 -9.68 -3.14 -3.83
N ASN A 179 -8.83 -3.47 -4.76
CA ASN A 179 -9.18 -3.73 -6.16
C ASN A 179 -8.22 -4.77 -6.77
N TRP A 180 -8.58 -5.27 -7.92
CA TRP A 180 -7.73 -6.12 -8.74
C TRP A 180 -7.61 -5.53 -10.14
N THR A 181 -6.71 -6.06 -10.95
CA THR A 181 -6.50 -5.55 -12.31
C THR A 181 -7.12 -6.49 -13.31
N VAL A 182 -8.00 -5.96 -14.15
CA VAL A 182 -8.57 -6.63 -15.32
C VAL A 182 -8.00 -5.99 -16.58
N VAL A 183 -7.43 -6.81 -17.45
CA VAL A 183 -6.81 -6.36 -18.68
C VAL A 183 -7.57 -6.92 -19.87
N ASN A 184 -8.14 -6.03 -20.67
CA ASN A 184 -8.89 -6.36 -21.87
C ASN A 184 -8.04 -6.04 -23.11
N PHE A 185 -7.70 -7.05 -23.88
CA PHE A 185 -7.02 -6.89 -25.15
C PHE A 185 -8.06 -6.78 -26.28
N GLY A 186 -8.33 -5.56 -26.71
CA GLY A 186 -9.25 -5.25 -27.80
C GLY A 186 -8.56 -5.06 -29.15
N GLU A 187 -9.34 -4.81 -30.21
CA GLU A 187 -8.80 -4.46 -31.54
C GLU A 187 -8.10 -3.10 -31.52
N THR A 188 -8.54 -2.19 -30.66
CA THR A 188 -8.01 -0.82 -30.53
C THR A 188 -6.90 -0.69 -29.48
N GLY A 189 -6.43 -1.80 -28.92
CA GLY A 189 -5.37 -1.82 -27.91
C GLY A 189 -5.78 -2.44 -26.57
N VAL A 190 -4.98 -2.14 -25.55
CA VAL A 190 -5.13 -2.68 -24.19
C VAL A 190 -5.91 -1.70 -23.33
N ARG A 191 -7.01 -2.17 -22.72
CA ARG A 191 -7.79 -1.46 -21.72
C ARG A 191 -7.59 -2.09 -20.35
N ILE A 192 -7.26 -1.27 -19.36
CA ILE A 192 -7.01 -1.67 -17.99
C ILE A 192 -8.13 -1.15 -17.11
N GLU A 193 -8.72 -2.01 -16.32
CA GLU A 193 -9.77 -1.72 -15.37
C GLU A 193 -9.35 -2.20 -13.97
N THR A 194 -9.80 -1.48 -12.94
CA THR A 194 -9.51 -1.80 -11.54
C THR A 194 -10.81 -1.92 -10.74
N PRO A 195 -11.61 -2.98 -10.96
CA PRO A 195 -12.85 -3.17 -10.23
C PRO A 195 -12.58 -3.36 -8.74
N PRO A 196 -13.44 -2.81 -7.87
CA PRO A 196 -13.29 -2.96 -6.43
C PRO A 196 -13.51 -4.41 -5.99
N VAL A 197 -12.87 -4.77 -4.88
CA VAL A 197 -13.06 -6.06 -4.20
C VAL A 197 -13.68 -5.80 -2.84
N GLU A 198 -14.69 -6.59 -2.47
CA GLU A 198 -15.28 -6.54 -1.14
C GLU A 198 -14.41 -7.30 -0.12
N VAL A 199 -13.39 -6.62 0.37
CA VAL A 199 -12.53 -7.08 1.47
C VAL A 199 -12.59 -6.09 2.62
N GLN A 200 -12.03 -6.45 3.77
CA GLN A 200 -11.85 -5.51 4.86
C GLN A 200 -10.96 -4.35 4.41
N THR A 201 -11.42 -3.13 4.67
CA THR A 201 -10.62 -1.94 4.41
C THR A 201 -9.79 -1.59 5.64
N ILE A 202 -8.55 -1.16 5.42
CA ILE A 202 -7.68 -0.63 6.46
C ILE A 202 -7.46 0.84 6.17
N ARG A 203 -7.73 1.71 7.16
CA ARG A 203 -7.61 3.16 7.01
C ARG A 203 -6.81 3.75 8.16
N VAL A 204 -6.00 4.76 7.84
CA VAL A 204 -5.35 5.61 8.83
C VAL A 204 -5.91 7.02 8.67
N GLU A 205 -6.62 7.47 9.67
CA GLU A 205 -7.28 8.78 9.69
C GLU A 205 -6.57 9.69 10.67
N THR A 206 -6.47 10.97 10.35
CA THR A 206 -5.85 11.95 11.23
C THR A 206 -6.89 12.97 11.68
N ILE A 207 -6.99 13.18 13.00
CA ILE A 207 -7.81 14.24 13.59
C ILE A 207 -6.87 15.28 14.21
N ASP A 208 -6.88 16.49 13.65
CA ASP A 208 -6.16 17.62 14.22
C ASP A 208 -7.03 18.23 15.35
N LEU A 209 -6.52 18.11 16.58
CA LEU A 209 -7.19 18.57 17.80
C LEU A 209 -7.11 20.07 18.02
N THR A 210 -6.21 20.77 17.29
CA THR A 210 -6.01 22.22 17.44
C THR A 210 -7.28 23.02 17.15
N LEU A 211 -8.17 22.44 16.32
CA LEU A 211 -9.45 23.04 15.95
C LEU A 211 -10.61 22.66 16.87
N LEU A 212 -10.41 21.69 17.75
CA LEU A 212 -11.48 21.18 18.62
C LEU A 212 -11.47 21.93 19.95
N THR A 213 -12.65 22.27 20.40
CA THR A 213 -12.85 23.04 21.62
C THR A 213 -13.32 22.19 22.80
N SER A 214 -13.82 21.00 22.52
CA SER A 214 -14.35 20.10 23.56
C SER A 214 -14.11 18.60 23.21
N PRO A 215 -14.16 17.71 24.22
CA PRO A 215 -14.14 16.28 24.00
C PRO A 215 -15.30 15.77 23.13
N GLU A 216 -16.47 16.39 23.21
CA GLU A 216 -17.67 16.01 22.46
C GLU A 216 -17.44 16.18 20.94
N GLU A 217 -16.78 17.26 20.53
CA GLU A 217 -16.40 17.48 19.12
C GLU A 217 -15.45 16.39 18.62
N LEU A 218 -14.54 15.90 19.45
CA LEU A 218 -13.67 14.77 19.11
C LEU A 218 -14.48 13.49 18.92
N GLU A 219 -15.41 13.21 19.86
CA GLU A 219 -16.27 12.03 19.75
C GLU A 219 -17.16 12.08 18.50
N GLU A 220 -17.70 13.22 18.14
CA GLU A 220 -18.45 13.40 16.88
C GLU A 220 -17.61 13.09 15.66
N ARG A 221 -16.33 13.52 15.63
CA ARG A 221 -15.41 13.19 14.55
C ARG A 221 -15.14 11.68 14.47
N ILE A 222 -14.93 11.01 15.60
CA ILE A 222 -14.73 9.56 15.67
C ILE A 222 -15.99 8.83 15.18
N VAL A 223 -17.17 9.26 15.60
CA VAL A 223 -18.44 8.68 15.17
C VAL A 223 -18.64 8.80 13.65
N ALA A 224 -18.25 9.93 13.06
CA ALA A 224 -18.36 10.17 11.63
C ALA A 224 -17.43 9.25 10.79
N LEU A 225 -16.35 8.72 11.38
CA LEU A 225 -15.43 7.78 10.74
C LEU A 225 -15.91 6.32 10.84
N GLY A 226 -17.00 6.07 11.59
CA GLY A 226 -17.51 4.71 11.87
C GLY A 226 -17.78 3.89 10.62
N ASP A 227 -17.25 2.65 10.60
CA ASP A 227 -17.45 1.68 9.54
C ASP A 227 -17.18 0.27 10.11
N VAL A 228 -18.24 -0.50 10.30
CA VAL A 228 -18.18 -1.85 10.89
C VAL A 228 -17.42 -2.87 10.02
N LYS A 229 -17.09 -2.53 8.78
CA LYS A 229 -16.29 -3.35 7.87
C LYS A 229 -14.83 -2.90 7.82
N ALA A 230 -14.45 -1.79 8.46
CA ALA A 230 -13.11 -1.24 8.39
C ALA A 230 -12.30 -1.44 9.67
N GLN A 231 -11.02 -1.68 9.52
CA GLN A 231 -10.02 -1.48 10.56
C GLN A 231 -9.52 -0.03 10.46
N VAL A 232 -9.67 0.74 11.52
CA VAL A 232 -9.33 2.17 11.51
C VAL A 232 -8.33 2.49 12.61
N ARG A 233 -7.21 3.10 12.22
CA ARG A 233 -6.29 3.76 13.15
C ARG A 233 -6.53 5.26 13.09
N ILE A 234 -6.88 5.86 14.21
CA ILE A 234 -7.02 7.31 14.36
C ILE A 234 -5.75 7.85 15.00
N LEU A 235 -5.11 8.78 14.30
CA LEU A 235 -3.98 9.55 14.81
C LEU A 235 -4.51 10.90 15.30
N LEU A 236 -4.47 11.13 16.60
CA LEU A 236 -4.77 12.43 17.18
C LEU A 236 -3.49 13.27 17.11
N THR A 237 -3.56 14.43 16.51
CA THR A 237 -2.43 15.33 16.30
C THR A 237 -2.79 16.76 16.69
N GLY A 238 -1.81 17.67 16.62
CA GLY A 238 -2.03 19.07 16.95
C GLY A 238 -1.97 19.33 18.45
N THR A 239 -2.53 20.44 18.87
CA THR A 239 -2.47 20.88 20.27
C THR A 239 -3.84 20.75 20.92
N VAL A 240 -3.90 20.02 22.02
CA VAL A 240 -5.15 19.75 22.74
C VAL A 240 -5.31 20.69 23.95
N GLN A 241 -6.57 21.07 24.22
CA GLN A 241 -6.95 21.93 25.34
C GLN A 241 -7.76 21.20 26.45
N PHE A 242 -7.98 19.90 26.24
CA PHE A 242 -8.74 19.06 27.18
C PHE A 242 -8.02 17.72 27.35
N GLU A 243 -8.35 17.01 28.42
CA GLU A 243 -7.77 15.69 28.67
C GLU A 243 -8.32 14.65 27.68
N ILE A 244 -7.42 13.81 27.18
CA ILE A 244 -7.74 12.70 26.30
C ILE A 244 -7.27 11.40 26.94
N ALA A 245 -8.18 10.44 27.04
CA ALA A 245 -7.86 9.06 27.36
C ALA A 245 -8.13 8.19 26.12
N ALA A 246 -7.09 7.90 25.35
CA ALA A 246 -7.21 7.15 24.08
C ALA A 246 -7.88 5.78 24.28
N GLU A 247 -7.58 5.10 25.39
CA GLU A 247 -8.19 3.81 25.74
C GLU A 247 -9.70 3.92 26.00
N ASP A 248 -10.14 5.00 26.64
CA ASP A 248 -11.56 5.25 26.88
C ASP A 248 -12.31 5.56 25.57
N LEU A 249 -11.68 6.26 24.63
CA LEU A 249 -12.23 6.50 23.30
C LEU A 249 -12.43 5.18 22.55
N VAL A 250 -11.42 4.29 22.58
CA VAL A 250 -11.54 2.95 22.02
C VAL A 250 -12.69 2.19 22.70
N GLY A 251 -12.75 2.18 24.03
CA GLY A 251 -13.80 1.49 24.78
C GLY A 251 -15.22 1.93 24.39
N ARG A 252 -15.42 3.25 24.19
CA ARG A 252 -16.72 3.80 23.81
C ARG A 252 -17.10 3.57 22.35
N HIS A 253 -16.14 3.58 21.44
CA HIS A 253 -16.42 3.62 20.00
C HIS A 253 -16.07 2.36 19.23
N ALA A 254 -15.35 1.36 19.82
CA ALA A 254 -14.91 0.14 19.14
C ALA A 254 -16.05 -0.59 18.40
N HIS A 255 -17.27 -0.59 18.95
CA HIS A 255 -18.43 -1.25 18.35
C HIS A 255 -18.86 -0.68 16.98
N ARG A 256 -18.34 0.48 16.60
CA ARG A 256 -18.63 1.16 15.32
C ARG A 256 -17.68 0.76 14.21
N PHE A 257 -16.65 -0.02 14.51
CA PHE A 257 -15.59 -0.44 13.60
C PHE A 257 -15.41 -1.95 13.66
N TRP A 258 -14.79 -2.54 12.65
CA TRP A 258 -14.29 -3.90 12.78
C TRP A 258 -13.15 -3.96 13.81
N HIS A 259 -12.23 -2.99 13.72
CA HIS A 259 -11.18 -2.76 14.69
C HIS A 259 -10.88 -1.27 14.79
N LEU A 260 -10.75 -0.74 15.99
CA LEU A 260 -10.39 0.65 16.24
C LEU A 260 -9.11 0.71 17.06
N GLU A 261 -8.15 1.48 16.56
CA GLU A 261 -6.95 1.90 17.28
C GLU A 261 -6.91 3.43 17.36
N VAL A 262 -6.68 3.99 18.53
CA VAL A 262 -6.48 5.43 18.72
C VAL A 262 -5.06 5.65 19.23
N ARG A 263 -4.28 6.43 18.52
CA ARG A 263 -2.94 6.86 18.92
C ARG A 263 -2.93 8.36 19.17
N ASP A 264 -2.71 8.72 20.42
CA ASP A 264 -2.52 10.12 20.79
C ASP A 264 -1.06 10.52 20.47
N ARG A 265 -0.92 11.44 19.53
CA ARG A 265 0.32 12.13 19.16
C ARG A 265 0.14 13.65 19.29
N SER A 266 -0.85 14.06 20.06
CA SER A 266 -1.09 15.46 20.32
C SER A 266 -0.09 16.03 21.32
N ASP A 267 0.11 17.31 21.25
CA ASP A 267 0.89 18.07 22.21
C ASP A 267 -0.04 18.78 23.18
N SER A 268 0.10 18.53 24.47
CA SER A 268 -0.50 19.39 25.49
C SER A 268 0.32 20.65 25.66
N LEU A 269 -0.34 21.81 25.70
CA LEU A 269 0.32 23.05 26.08
C LEU A 269 0.33 23.15 27.60
N ASP A 270 1.50 22.92 28.19
CA ASP A 270 1.72 23.21 29.60
C ASP A 270 1.69 24.74 29.82
N PRO A 271 0.74 25.25 30.64
CA PRO A 271 0.68 26.68 30.93
C PRO A 271 1.97 27.27 31.50
N GLU A 272 2.69 26.51 32.33
CA GLU A 272 3.98 26.95 32.89
C GLU A 272 5.05 27.10 31.78
N LEU A 273 4.99 26.23 30.76
CA LEU A 273 5.90 26.29 29.62
C LEU A 273 5.61 27.51 28.74
N ILE A 274 4.32 27.85 28.53
CA ILE A 274 3.90 29.05 27.80
C ILE A 274 4.37 30.31 28.55
N GLU A 275 4.20 30.39 29.86
CA GLU A 275 4.66 31.50 30.66
C GLU A 275 6.18 31.67 30.61
N ARG A 276 6.91 30.56 30.77
CA ARG A 276 8.38 30.55 30.66
C ARG A 276 8.88 30.98 29.31
N TRP A 277 8.24 30.55 28.22
CA TRP A 277 8.58 31.00 26.87
C TRP A 277 8.19 32.46 26.63
N GLY A 278 7.07 32.92 27.16
CA GLY A 278 6.62 34.29 27.09
C GLY A 278 7.60 35.28 27.71
N ALA A 279 8.31 34.87 28.76
CA ALA A 279 9.34 35.66 29.41
C ALA A 279 10.64 35.81 28.58
N GLN A 280 10.87 34.95 27.59
CA GLN A 280 12.08 34.96 26.78
C GLN A 280 12.08 36.10 25.74
N ARG A 281 13.29 36.65 25.45
CA ARG A 281 13.51 37.64 24.40
C ARG A 281 13.76 36.97 23.04
N THR A 282 12.78 36.16 22.60
CA THR A 282 12.82 35.43 21.33
C THR A 282 11.59 35.80 20.50
N VAL A 283 11.57 35.42 19.22
CA VAL A 283 10.38 35.57 18.34
C VAL A 283 9.17 34.84 18.94
N ARG A 284 9.36 33.63 19.45
CA ARG A 284 8.33 32.85 20.13
C ARG A 284 7.79 33.59 21.36
N GLY A 285 8.65 34.12 22.21
CA GLY A 285 8.24 34.89 23.39
C GLY A 285 7.49 36.18 23.04
N ALA A 286 7.94 36.90 22.00
CA ALA A 286 7.23 38.09 21.51
C ALA A 286 5.82 37.73 20.98
N PHE A 287 5.72 36.62 20.23
CA PHE A 287 4.45 36.11 19.72
C PHE A 287 3.49 35.72 20.84
N ILE A 288 3.95 35.02 21.88
CA ILE A 288 3.14 34.63 23.05
C ILE A 288 2.59 35.88 23.75
N ARG A 289 3.43 36.89 24.02
CA ARG A 289 2.99 38.14 24.66
C ARG A 289 1.95 38.84 23.81
N GLN A 290 2.18 38.96 22.50
CA GLN A 290 1.22 39.62 21.61
C GLN A 290 -0.14 38.89 21.55
N MET A 291 -0.12 37.56 21.53
CA MET A 291 -1.35 36.77 21.57
C MET A 291 -2.06 36.84 22.91
N GLY A 292 -1.31 36.90 24.04
CA GLY A 292 -1.83 37.13 25.36
C GLY A 292 -2.56 38.47 25.48
N GLU A 293 -1.97 39.54 24.93
CA GLU A 293 -2.62 40.86 24.86
C GLU A 293 -3.92 40.82 24.03
N ARG A 294 -3.93 40.11 22.91
CA ARG A 294 -5.16 39.92 22.10
C ARG A 294 -6.24 39.13 22.82
N LEU A 295 -5.85 38.10 23.56
CA LEU A 295 -6.79 37.34 24.38
C LEU A 295 -7.42 38.16 25.49
N GLN A 296 -6.64 39.04 26.12
CA GLN A 296 -7.15 39.95 27.14
C GLN A 296 -8.04 41.08 26.57
N ALA A 297 -7.75 41.51 25.33
CA ALA A 297 -8.51 42.58 24.67
C ALA A 297 -9.75 42.06 23.91
N ALA A 298 -9.97 40.74 23.84
CA ALA A 298 -11.14 40.17 23.15
C ALA A 298 -12.45 40.51 23.89
N GLU A 299 -13.34 41.18 23.20
CA GLU A 299 -14.66 41.61 23.73
C GLU A 299 -15.75 40.57 23.49
N THR A 300 -15.55 39.72 22.46
CA THR A 300 -16.48 38.63 22.08
C THR A 300 -15.85 37.25 22.25
N GLU A 301 -16.73 36.26 22.44
CA GLU A 301 -16.27 34.85 22.49
C GLU A 301 -15.60 34.41 21.17
N GLU A 302 -16.10 34.92 20.04
CA GLU A 302 -15.52 34.63 18.71
C GLU A 302 -14.08 35.17 18.59
N GLU A 303 -13.83 36.40 19.02
CA GLU A 303 -12.49 37.00 19.05
C GLU A 303 -11.54 36.24 19.97
N ARG A 304 -12.04 35.83 21.15
CA ARG A 304 -11.28 35.04 22.11
C ARG A 304 -10.88 33.71 21.53
N LEU A 305 -11.81 32.98 20.89
CA LEU A 305 -11.55 31.71 20.24
C LEU A 305 -10.56 31.84 19.08
N LEU A 306 -10.68 32.92 18.28
CA LEU A 306 -9.75 33.20 17.19
C LEU A 306 -8.33 33.46 17.72
N ALA A 307 -8.19 34.25 18.79
CA ALA A 307 -6.89 34.52 19.38
C ALA A 307 -6.25 33.27 20.03
N GLN A 308 -7.06 32.42 20.68
CA GLN A 308 -6.60 31.12 21.18
C GLN A 308 -6.08 30.23 20.05
N ARG A 309 -6.87 30.05 18.99
CA ARG A 309 -6.46 29.26 17.82
C ARG A 309 -5.17 29.80 17.18
N ALA A 310 -5.08 31.13 17.05
CA ALA A 310 -3.86 31.76 16.51
C ALA A 310 -2.64 31.48 17.40
N LEU A 311 -2.80 31.54 18.74
CA LEU A 311 -1.73 31.19 19.67
C LEU A 311 -1.26 29.74 19.49
N LEU A 312 -2.21 28.78 19.43
CA LEU A 312 -1.93 27.37 19.29
C LEU A 312 -1.19 27.06 17.97
N TYR A 313 -1.72 27.56 16.84
CA TYR A 313 -1.08 27.37 15.53
C TYR A 313 0.31 28.00 15.46
N GLY A 314 0.45 29.21 15.99
CA GLY A 314 1.73 29.90 15.99
C GLY A 314 2.77 29.21 16.87
N LEU A 315 2.38 28.68 18.02
CA LEU A 315 3.28 27.91 18.88
C LEU A 315 3.72 26.61 18.22
N ASN A 316 2.80 25.93 17.54
CA ASN A 316 3.12 24.71 16.79
C ASN A 316 4.09 25.00 15.64
N ALA A 317 3.85 26.06 14.86
CA ALA A 317 4.74 26.48 13.79
C ALA A 317 6.14 26.86 14.31
N LEU A 318 6.22 27.54 15.46
CA LEU A 318 7.48 27.96 16.09
C LEU A 318 8.22 26.84 16.85
N ARG A 319 7.56 25.69 17.11
CA ARG A 319 8.20 24.47 17.62
C ARG A 319 8.95 23.70 16.53
N LEU A 320 8.40 23.64 15.32
CA LEU A 320 8.97 22.91 14.19
C LEU A 320 10.20 23.60 13.58
N SER A 321 10.47 24.84 13.96
CA SER A 321 11.60 25.66 13.47
C SER A 321 12.77 25.77 14.45
N ALA A 322 12.86 24.88 15.44
CA ALA A 322 13.94 24.88 16.45
C ALA A 322 14.92 23.72 16.27
#